data_1039dab039bb833081b9fa209bbc58d4
#
_entry.id   1039dab039bb833081b9fa209bbc58d4
#
_cell.length_a   1.000
_cell.length_b   1.000
_cell.length_c   1.000
_cell.angle_alpha   90.00
_cell.angle_beta   90.00
_cell.angle_gamma   90.00
#
_symmetry.space_group_name_H-M   'P 1'
#
loop_
_entity.id
_entity.type
_entity.pdbx_description
1 polymer ?
#
loop_
_entity_poly.entity_id
_entity_poly.type
_entity_poly.pdbx_seq_one_letter_code
_entity_poly.pdbx_strand_id
1 'polypeptide(L)'
;MPAFPRAELEEMIRRFVAANDECGKDGNWDRLAAFYAPDAVYTWNNGPKYEFVARGRDEIRKWVMGTEMEGLDKWTYPYVRTLIDDQKGEIIGIWRQLAPVVDDDGKPIEIGGTGGSWFRYGGNWQWTWQRDFFDQSCAAAGFLDLMQKGKLSKKMEERMKSGSRMPGWVKRSEFDWYGTVVDREDE
;
A
#
# COMPACT_ATOMS: atom_id res chain seq x y z
N MET A 1 -13.80 -5.52 25.60
CA MET A 1 -14.79 -5.84 24.53
C MET A 1 -14.11 -5.51 23.19
N PRO A 2 -14.40 -6.22 22.10
CA PRO A 2 -13.86 -5.86 20.78
C PRO A 2 -14.15 -4.39 20.44
N ALA A 3 -13.21 -3.72 19.77
CA ALA A 3 -13.40 -2.34 19.31
C ALA A 3 -14.53 -2.26 18.25
N PHE A 4 -14.62 -3.31 17.42
CA PHE A 4 -15.64 -3.45 16.37
C PHE A 4 -16.09 -4.92 16.27
N PRO A 5 -17.33 -5.19 15.78
CA PRO A 5 -17.77 -6.55 15.49
C PRO A 5 -16.85 -7.19 14.44
N ARG A 6 -16.37 -8.40 14.69
CA ARG A 6 -15.50 -9.13 13.76
C ARG A 6 -16.10 -9.22 12.35
N ALA A 7 -17.39 -9.49 12.24
CA ALA A 7 -18.08 -9.56 10.95
C ALA A 7 -18.03 -8.24 10.15
N GLU A 8 -18.01 -7.10 10.84
CA GLU A 8 -17.86 -5.78 10.19
C GLU A 8 -16.44 -5.61 9.62
N LEU A 9 -15.43 -6.03 10.36
CA LEU A 9 -14.04 -6.01 9.91
C LEU A 9 -13.80 -6.95 8.72
N GLU A 10 -14.38 -8.16 8.76
CA GLU A 10 -14.33 -9.12 7.65
C GLU A 10 -14.99 -8.55 6.38
N GLU A 11 -16.13 -7.91 6.53
CA GLU A 11 -16.83 -7.27 5.41
C GLU A 11 -16.06 -6.05 4.89
N MET A 12 -15.48 -5.25 5.79
CA MET A 12 -14.67 -4.10 5.40
C MET A 12 -13.48 -4.50 4.54
N ILE A 13 -12.68 -5.49 4.99
CA ILE A 13 -11.53 -5.93 4.20
C ILE A 13 -11.96 -6.62 2.91
N ARG A 14 -13.06 -7.36 2.89
CA ARG A 14 -13.62 -7.97 1.68
C ARG A 14 -13.97 -6.91 0.63
N ARG A 15 -14.63 -5.81 1.04
CA ARG A 15 -14.96 -4.68 0.14
C ARG A 15 -13.71 -4.00 -0.41
N PHE A 16 -12.74 -3.77 0.45
CA PHE A 16 -11.49 -3.13 0.06
C PHE A 16 -10.72 -3.99 -0.95
N VAL A 17 -10.58 -5.29 -0.69
CA VAL A 17 -9.92 -6.23 -1.60
C VAL A 17 -10.65 -6.31 -2.94
N ALA A 18 -11.98 -6.37 -2.94
CA ALA A 18 -12.75 -6.37 -4.19
C ALA A 18 -12.52 -5.09 -5.02
N ALA A 19 -12.47 -3.92 -4.36
CA ALA A 19 -12.17 -2.66 -5.03
C ALA A 19 -10.73 -2.61 -5.55
N ASN A 20 -9.75 -3.13 -4.79
CA ASN A 20 -8.36 -3.28 -5.21
C ASN A 20 -8.24 -4.15 -6.46
N ASP A 21 -8.94 -5.27 -6.51
CA ASP A 21 -8.92 -6.18 -7.67
C ASP A 21 -9.53 -5.51 -8.92
N GLU A 22 -10.57 -4.69 -8.77
CA GLU A 22 -11.12 -3.90 -9.87
C GLU A 22 -10.13 -2.81 -10.33
N CYS A 23 -9.39 -2.16 -9.41
CA CYS A 23 -8.33 -1.22 -9.79
C CYS A 23 -7.24 -1.88 -10.64
N GLY A 24 -6.85 -3.11 -10.29
CA GLY A 24 -5.88 -3.88 -11.08
C GLY A 24 -6.35 -4.20 -12.50
N LYS A 25 -7.68 -4.28 -12.74
CA LYS A 25 -8.25 -4.55 -14.07
C LYS A 25 -8.29 -3.31 -14.96
N ASP A 26 -8.70 -2.17 -14.42
CA ASP A 26 -8.96 -0.94 -15.19
C ASP A 26 -7.93 0.17 -14.96
N GLY A 27 -7.01 0.01 -14.01
CA GLY A 27 -5.99 1.00 -13.66
C GLY A 27 -6.51 2.21 -12.87
N ASN A 28 -7.79 2.22 -12.50
CA ASN A 28 -8.39 3.34 -11.75
C ASN A 28 -8.24 3.15 -10.24
N TRP A 29 -7.08 3.49 -9.71
CA TRP A 29 -6.75 3.38 -8.29
C TRP A 29 -7.46 4.42 -7.42
N ASP A 30 -7.96 5.53 -8.00
CA ASP A 30 -8.63 6.62 -7.28
C ASP A 30 -9.84 6.14 -6.46
N ARG A 31 -10.50 5.06 -6.89
CA ARG A 31 -11.65 4.48 -6.17
C ARG A 31 -11.30 4.03 -4.75
N LEU A 32 -10.05 3.64 -4.49
CA LEU A 32 -9.64 3.24 -3.14
C LEU A 32 -9.65 4.39 -2.15
N ALA A 33 -9.51 5.63 -2.61
CA ALA A 33 -9.53 6.79 -1.73
C ALA A 33 -10.84 6.92 -0.93
N ALA A 34 -11.96 6.41 -1.44
CA ALA A 34 -13.24 6.42 -0.74
C ALA A 34 -13.24 5.59 0.56
N PHE A 35 -12.32 4.63 0.68
CA PHE A 35 -12.19 3.78 1.87
C PHE A 35 -11.44 4.45 3.04
N TYR A 36 -10.93 5.66 2.87
CA TYR A 36 -10.19 6.36 3.93
C TYR A 36 -11.04 7.45 4.56
N ALA A 37 -10.91 7.60 5.88
CA ALA A 37 -11.48 8.73 6.60
C ALA A 37 -10.91 10.07 6.09
N PRO A 38 -11.62 11.20 6.27
CA PRO A 38 -11.11 12.49 5.81
C PRO A 38 -9.74 12.87 6.37
N ASP A 39 -9.41 12.42 7.56
CA ASP A 39 -8.18 12.68 8.31
C ASP A 39 -7.24 11.46 8.40
N ALA A 40 -7.49 10.41 7.63
CA ALA A 40 -6.69 9.19 7.63
C ALA A 40 -5.21 9.45 7.34
N VAL A 41 -4.35 8.58 7.86
CA VAL A 41 -2.90 8.63 7.59
C VAL A 41 -2.47 7.37 6.86
N TYR A 42 -1.77 7.55 5.75
CA TYR A 42 -1.20 6.45 4.97
C TYR A 42 0.32 6.56 4.94
N THR A 43 1.02 5.47 5.26
CA THR A 43 2.47 5.50 5.41
C THR A 43 3.16 4.26 4.83
N TRP A 44 4.43 4.38 4.50
CA TRP A 44 5.38 3.27 4.34
C TRP A 44 6.81 3.73 4.58
N ASN A 45 7.70 2.79 4.88
CA ASN A 45 9.11 3.10 4.99
C ASN A 45 9.73 3.35 3.61
N ASN A 46 10.58 4.36 3.51
CA ASN A 46 11.27 4.71 2.27
C ASN A 46 12.78 4.76 2.49
N GLY A 47 13.37 3.58 2.57
CA GLY A 47 14.76 3.39 2.94
C GLY A 47 15.03 3.66 4.43
N PRO A 48 16.32 3.76 4.82
CA PRO A 48 16.68 3.83 6.24
C PRO A 48 16.43 5.19 6.89
N LYS A 49 16.26 6.26 6.10
CA LYS A 49 16.23 7.64 6.59
C LYS A 49 14.89 8.34 6.44
N TYR A 50 14.01 7.81 5.61
CA TYR A 50 12.78 8.48 5.24
C TYR A 50 11.57 7.57 5.43
N GLU A 51 10.43 8.21 5.66
CA GLU A 51 9.10 7.64 5.61
C GLU A 51 8.30 8.40 4.54
N PHE A 52 7.40 7.71 3.86
CA PHE A 52 6.33 8.36 3.13
C PHE A 52 5.13 8.54 4.05
N VAL A 53 4.53 9.72 4.03
CA VAL A 53 3.34 10.03 4.82
C VAL A 53 2.39 10.88 3.99
N ALA A 54 1.16 10.38 3.79
CA ALA A 54 0.03 11.13 3.26
C ALA A 54 -0.99 11.34 4.38
N ARG A 55 -1.43 12.58 4.58
CA ARG A 55 -2.36 12.98 5.63
C ARG A 55 -3.67 13.46 5.03
N GLY A 56 -4.73 12.79 5.41
CA GLY A 56 -6.06 13.04 4.88
C GLY A 56 -6.31 12.36 3.53
N ARG A 57 -7.58 12.11 3.26
CA ARG A 57 -8.06 11.44 2.05
C ARG A 57 -7.57 12.08 0.75
N ASP A 58 -7.45 13.40 0.73
CA ASP A 58 -7.06 14.12 -0.49
C ASP A 58 -5.59 13.92 -0.84
N GLU A 59 -4.68 13.91 0.15
CA GLU A 59 -3.28 13.55 -0.09
C GLU A 59 -3.14 12.07 -0.46
N ILE A 60 -3.88 11.17 0.20
CA ILE A 60 -3.92 9.75 -0.14
C ILE A 60 -4.36 9.58 -1.59
N ARG A 61 -5.44 10.22 -2.00
CA ARG A 61 -5.91 10.18 -3.40
C ARG A 61 -4.85 10.68 -4.36
N LYS A 62 -4.30 11.85 -4.10
CA LYS A 62 -3.36 12.52 -4.99
C LYS A 62 -2.01 11.84 -5.05
N TRP A 63 -1.45 11.45 -3.91
CA TRP A 63 -0.05 10.98 -3.84
C TRP A 63 0.04 9.47 -3.89
N VAL A 64 -0.81 8.74 -3.14
CA VAL A 64 -0.77 7.28 -3.12
C VAL A 64 -1.46 6.70 -4.36
N MET A 65 -2.74 7.02 -4.56
CA MET A 65 -3.53 6.44 -5.66
C MET A 65 -3.20 7.08 -7.01
N GLY A 66 -2.72 8.32 -7.01
CA GLY A 66 -2.26 9.04 -8.19
C GLY A 66 -0.78 8.83 -8.45
N THR A 67 0.06 9.66 -7.84
CA THR A 67 1.49 9.77 -8.20
C THR A 67 2.27 8.46 -7.99
N GLU A 68 2.01 7.70 -6.90
CA GLU A 68 2.70 6.41 -6.68
C GLU A 68 2.27 5.34 -7.69
N MET A 69 1.04 5.38 -8.14
CA MET A 69 0.55 4.41 -9.13
C MET A 69 0.87 4.79 -10.58
N GLU A 70 1.43 5.99 -10.82
CA GLU A 70 1.87 6.40 -12.16
C GLU A 70 2.92 5.46 -12.76
N GLY A 71 2.60 4.86 -13.88
CA GLY A 71 3.44 3.86 -14.55
C GLY A 71 3.24 2.43 -14.03
N LEU A 72 2.40 2.24 -13.02
CA LEU A 72 1.98 0.96 -12.47
C LEU A 72 0.51 0.64 -12.78
N ASP A 73 -0.08 1.28 -13.80
CA ASP A 73 -1.51 1.26 -14.10
C ASP A 73 -2.10 -0.14 -14.29
N LYS A 74 -1.30 -1.06 -14.81
CA LYS A 74 -1.71 -2.45 -15.09
C LYS A 74 -1.12 -3.47 -14.11
N TRP A 75 -0.50 -3.01 -13.06
CA TRP A 75 -0.01 -3.88 -12.01
C TRP A 75 -1.17 -4.35 -11.14
N THR A 76 -1.04 -5.53 -10.55
CA THR A 76 -2.04 -6.08 -9.65
C THR A 76 -1.43 -6.42 -8.29
N TYR A 77 -2.24 -6.26 -7.25
CA TYR A 77 -1.83 -6.49 -5.86
C TYR A 77 -2.83 -7.42 -5.17
N PRO A 78 -2.93 -8.70 -5.62
CA PRO A 78 -3.90 -9.63 -5.05
C PRO A 78 -3.54 -9.95 -3.59
N TYR A 79 -4.52 -9.81 -2.72
CA TYR A 79 -4.41 -10.18 -1.31
C TYR A 79 -4.51 -11.70 -1.16
N VAL A 80 -3.52 -12.31 -0.49
CA VAL A 80 -3.43 -13.77 -0.31
C VAL A 80 -3.75 -14.22 1.10
N ARG A 81 -3.66 -13.32 2.08
CA ARG A 81 -3.97 -13.57 3.49
C ARG A 81 -4.46 -12.30 4.16
N THR A 82 -5.36 -12.47 5.13
CA THR A 82 -5.77 -11.43 6.06
C THR A 82 -5.75 -11.96 7.49
N LEU A 83 -5.27 -11.14 8.42
CA LEU A 83 -5.32 -11.39 9.85
C LEU A 83 -6.09 -10.24 10.49
N ILE A 84 -7.02 -10.55 11.37
CA ILE A 84 -7.91 -9.58 12.00
C ILE A 84 -7.75 -9.65 13.50
N ASP A 85 -7.41 -8.52 14.10
CA ASP A 85 -7.48 -8.25 15.54
C ASP A 85 -8.74 -7.40 15.81
N ASP A 86 -9.82 -8.04 16.23
CA ASP A 86 -11.08 -7.37 16.53
C ASP A 86 -11.06 -6.60 17.85
N GLN A 87 -10.12 -6.94 18.75
CA GLN A 87 -9.94 -6.21 20.02
C GLN A 87 -9.45 -4.78 19.76
N LYS A 88 -8.59 -4.62 18.73
CA LYS A 88 -8.00 -3.34 18.35
C LYS A 88 -8.65 -2.70 17.11
N GLY A 89 -9.47 -3.46 16.38
CA GLY A 89 -10.00 -3.01 15.09
C GLY A 89 -8.92 -2.92 14.01
N GLU A 90 -7.92 -3.80 14.09
CA GLU A 90 -6.78 -3.81 13.17
C GLU A 90 -6.81 -5.01 12.22
N ILE A 91 -6.32 -4.78 11.00
CA ILE A 91 -6.25 -5.83 9.97
C ILE A 91 -4.88 -5.78 9.31
N ILE A 92 -4.24 -6.93 9.17
CA ILE A 92 -3.06 -7.10 8.33
C ILE A 92 -3.47 -7.89 7.09
N GLY A 93 -3.27 -7.30 5.93
CA GLY A 93 -3.44 -7.96 4.64
C GLY A 93 -2.09 -8.20 3.98
N ILE A 94 -1.80 -9.44 3.58
CA ILE A 94 -0.61 -9.80 2.82
C ILE A 94 -0.99 -9.87 1.34
N TRP A 95 -0.25 -9.17 0.49
CA TRP A 95 -0.48 -9.12 -0.94
C TRP A 95 0.78 -9.48 -1.74
N ARG A 96 0.57 -9.89 -2.98
CA ARG A 96 1.61 -10.09 -3.98
C ARG A 96 1.66 -8.86 -4.89
N GLN A 97 2.81 -8.55 -5.47
CA GLN A 97 2.96 -7.51 -6.48
C GLN A 97 3.26 -8.17 -7.83
N LEU A 98 2.32 -8.12 -8.75
CA LEU A 98 2.41 -8.78 -10.05
C LEU A 98 2.51 -7.74 -11.18
N ALA A 99 3.55 -7.88 -12.00
CA ALA A 99 3.74 -7.07 -13.20
C ALA A 99 2.75 -7.46 -14.32
N PRO A 100 2.38 -6.52 -15.20
CA PRO A 100 1.52 -6.81 -16.37
C PRO A 100 2.28 -7.48 -17.53
N VAL A 101 3.38 -8.15 -17.23
CA VAL A 101 4.24 -8.86 -18.17
C VAL A 101 4.50 -10.27 -17.65
N VAL A 102 4.75 -11.19 -18.57
CA VAL A 102 4.98 -12.58 -18.22
C VAL A 102 6.45 -12.98 -18.38
N ASP A 103 6.83 -14.01 -17.65
CA ASP A 103 8.10 -14.73 -17.83
C ASP A 103 8.05 -15.67 -19.04
N ASP A 104 9.12 -16.45 -19.23
CA ASP A 104 9.24 -17.40 -20.35
C ASP A 104 8.27 -18.59 -20.24
N ASP A 105 7.73 -18.84 -19.03
CA ASP A 105 6.69 -19.87 -18.76
C ASP A 105 5.26 -19.32 -18.92
N GLY A 106 5.09 -18.04 -19.29
CA GLY A 106 3.79 -17.38 -19.43
C GLY A 106 3.14 -16.97 -18.13
N LYS A 107 3.88 -16.96 -17.01
CA LYS A 107 3.37 -16.53 -15.71
C LYS A 107 3.65 -15.04 -15.47
N PRO A 108 2.74 -14.30 -14.82
CA PRO A 108 3.02 -12.93 -14.43
C PRO A 108 4.30 -12.84 -13.60
N ILE A 109 5.18 -11.89 -13.96
CA ILE A 109 6.39 -11.65 -13.18
C ILE A 109 5.99 -11.06 -11.84
N GLU A 110 6.42 -11.70 -10.76
CA GLU A 110 6.18 -11.25 -9.40
C GLU A 110 7.41 -10.52 -8.86
N ILE A 111 7.18 -9.36 -8.23
CA ILE A 111 8.20 -8.74 -7.41
C ILE A 111 8.31 -9.55 -6.12
N GLY A 112 9.47 -10.14 -5.89
CA GLY A 112 9.73 -11.01 -4.75
C GLY A 112 9.72 -10.28 -3.41
N GLY A 113 9.83 -11.05 -2.35
CA GLY A 113 9.77 -10.57 -0.98
C GLY A 113 8.35 -10.57 -0.42
N THR A 114 8.21 -10.07 0.81
CA THR A 114 6.92 -9.98 1.49
C THR A 114 6.37 -8.57 1.36
N GLY A 115 5.12 -8.45 0.90
CA GLY A 115 4.37 -7.20 0.89
C GLY A 115 3.08 -7.34 1.69
N GLY A 116 2.69 -6.27 2.36
CA GLY A 116 1.46 -6.24 3.13
C GLY A 116 1.06 -4.84 3.52
N SER A 117 -0.17 -4.73 3.98
CA SER A 117 -0.75 -3.51 4.51
C SER A 117 -1.31 -3.78 5.89
N TRP A 118 -0.98 -2.92 6.83
CA TRP A 118 -1.55 -2.90 8.16
C TRP A 118 -2.54 -1.75 8.25
N PHE A 119 -3.78 -2.08 8.54
CA PHE A 119 -4.90 -1.14 8.57
C PHE A 119 -5.42 -0.97 10.00
N ARG A 120 -5.91 0.24 10.30
CA ARG A 120 -6.77 0.50 11.44
C ARG A 120 -8.13 0.96 10.94
N TYR A 121 -9.16 0.27 11.39
CA TYR A 121 -10.54 0.58 11.06
C TYR A 121 -11.09 1.66 12.00
N GLY A 122 -11.82 2.63 11.45
CA GLY A 122 -12.40 3.74 12.21
C GLY A 122 -13.92 3.71 12.29
N GLY A 123 -14.55 2.62 11.82
CA GLY A 123 -16.00 2.58 11.63
C GLY A 123 -16.44 3.22 10.30
N ASN A 124 -17.72 3.21 10.03
CA ASN A 124 -18.33 3.82 8.84
C ASN A 124 -17.71 3.37 7.50
N TRP A 125 -17.19 2.16 7.44
CA TRP A 125 -16.53 1.56 6.28
C TRP A 125 -15.29 2.35 5.84
N GLN A 126 -14.50 2.89 6.81
CA GLN A 126 -13.34 3.71 6.55
C GLN A 126 -12.13 3.31 7.39
N TRP A 127 -10.96 3.33 6.74
CA TRP A 127 -9.66 3.24 7.39
C TRP A 127 -9.28 4.60 7.95
N THR A 128 -8.82 4.64 9.18
CA THR A 128 -8.22 5.83 9.79
C THR A 128 -6.71 5.85 9.65
N TRP A 129 -6.14 4.67 9.41
CA TRP A 129 -4.70 4.55 9.27
C TRP A 129 -4.36 3.32 8.41
N GLN A 130 -3.28 3.46 7.62
CA GLN A 130 -2.67 2.36 6.89
C GLN A 130 -1.16 2.51 6.89
N ARG A 131 -0.47 1.40 7.07
CA ARG A 131 0.95 1.28 6.82
C ARG A 131 1.23 0.12 5.88
N ASP A 132 1.85 0.44 4.75
CA ASP A 132 2.40 -0.61 3.91
C ASP A 132 3.81 -0.98 4.39
N PHE A 133 4.10 -2.26 4.25
CA PHE A 133 5.42 -2.81 4.47
C PHE A 133 5.74 -3.76 3.32
N PHE A 134 6.95 -3.66 2.80
CA PHE A 134 7.40 -4.51 1.69
C PHE A 134 8.92 -4.58 1.69
N ASP A 135 9.44 -5.63 1.04
CA ASP A 135 10.87 -5.80 0.86
C ASP A 135 11.38 -4.86 -0.24
N GLN A 136 11.92 -3.72 0.19
CA GLN A 136 12.44 -2.70 -0.73
C GLN A 136 13.61 -3.19 -1.57
N SER A 137 14.42 -4.10 -1.06
CA SER A 137 15.56 -4.66 -1.80
C SER A 137 15.07 -5.53 -2.94
N CYS A 138 14.10 -6.40 -2.68
CA CYS A 138 13.47 -7.22 -3.71
C CYS A 138 12.73 -6.36 -4.73
N ALA A 139 11.99 -5.34 -4.27
CA ALA A 139 11.28 -4.42 -5.16
C ALA A 139 12.26 -3.67 -6.09
N ALA A 140 13.32 -3.09 -5.54
CA ALA A 140 14.33 -2.37 -6.31
C ALA A 140 15.02 -3.28 -7.34
N ALA A 141 15.40 -4.50 -6.94
CA ALA A 141 16.02 -5.47 -7.83
C ALA A 141 15.07 -5.91 -8.95
N GLY A 142 13.80 -6.17 -8.62
CA GLY A 142 12.78 -6.58 -9.59
C GLY A 142 12.48 -5.50 -10.62
N PHE A 143 12.31 -4.25 -10.20
CA PHE A 143 12.14 -3.12 -11.12
C PHE A 143 13.35 -2.89 -12.02
N LEU A 144 14.58 -3.03 -11.48
CA LEU A 144 15.80 -2.90 -12.25
C LEU A 144 15.91 -4.01 -13.31
N ASP A 145 15.60 -5.25 -12.96
CA ASP A 145 15.58 -6.38 -13.90
C ASP A 145 14.56 -6.16 -15.03
N LEU A 146 13.33 -5.74 -14.68
CA LEU A 146 12.31 -5.40 -15.69
C LEU A 146 12.76 -4.25 -16.60
N MET A 147 13.43 -3.24 -16.06
CA MET A 147 13.96 -2.12 -16.83
C MET A 147 15.05 -2.60 -17.80
N GLN A 148 15.99 -3.42 -17.36
CA GLN A 148 17.06 -3.98 -18.18
C GLN A 148 16.53 -4.88 -19.32
N LYS A 149 15.43 -5.58 -19.06
CA LYS A 149 14.73 -6.41 -20.05
C LYS A 149 13.79 -5.61 -20.98
N GLY A 150 13.69 -4.29 -20.81
CA GLY A 150 12.76 -3.45 -21.57
C GLY A 150 11.27 -3.77 -21.31
N LYS A 151 10.97 -4.37 -20.16
CA LYS A 151 9.62 -4.81 -19.77
C LYS A 151 8.94 -3.83 -18.79
N LEU A 152 9.60 -2.73 -18.42
CA LEU A 152 9.04 -1.70 -17.56
C LEU A 152 8.37 -0.59 -18.39
N SER A 153 7.34 0.06 -17.85
CA SER A 153 6.72 1.21 -18.52
C SER A 153 7.72 2.36 -18.61
N LYS A 154 7.67 3.16 -19.69
CA LYS A 154 8.55 4.34 -19.85
C LYS A 154 8.44 5.31 -18.66
N LYS A 155 7.22 5.52 -18.16
CA LYS A 155 6.97 6.42 -17.05
C LYS A 155 7.64 5.93 -15.76
N MET A 156 7.59 4.62 -15.49
CA MET A 156 8.28 4.04 -14.34
C MET A 156 9.81 4.08 -14.52
N GLU A 157 10.33 3.87 -15.74
CA GLU A 157 11.75 4.03 -16.02
C GLU A 157 12.24 5.47 -15.77
N GLU A 158 11.49 6.47 -16.23
CA GLU A 158 11.78 7.88 -16.01
C GLU A 158 11.80 8.21 -14.52
N ARG A 159 10.82 7.70 -13.79
CA ARG A 159 10.73 7.84 -12.32
C ARG A 159 11.95 7.24 -11.61
N MET A 160 12.37 6.03 -11.98
CA MET A 160 13.55 5.39 -11.42
C MET A 160 14.85 6.17 -11.73
N LYS A 161 14.95 6.72 -12.94
CA LYS A 161 16.13 7.49 -13.38
C LYS A 161 16.19 8.89 -12.76
N SER A 162 15.05 9.51 -12.50
CA SER A 162 14.99 10.89 -11.99
C SER A 162 15.52 11.03 -10.57
N GLY A 163 15.40 10.00 -9.74
CA GLY A 163 15.76 10.04 -8.32
C GLY A 163 15.01 11.14 -7.53
N SER A 164 13.97 11.74 -8.14
CA SER A 164 13.21 12.82 -7.53
C SER A 164 12.43 12.31 -6.32
N ARG A 165 12.46 13.08 -5.24
CA ARG A 165 11.64 12.78 -4.08
C ARG A 165 10.18 13.04 -4.38
N MET A 166 9.36 12.09 -4.00
CA MET A 166 7.91 12.23 -4.04
C MET A 166 7.42 13.21 -2.97
N PRO A 167 6.27 13.87 -3.18
CA PRO A 167 5.55 14.52 -2.10
C PRO A 167 5.31 13.53 -0.95
N GLY A 168 5.26 14.02 0.27
CA GLY A 168 5.02 13.17 1.44
C GLY A 168 6.26 12.50 2.05
N TRP A 169 7.47 12.69 1.51
CA TRP A 169 8.68 12.19 2.14
C TRP A 169 9.06 13.05 3.35
N VAL A 170 9.09 12.41 4.53
CA VAL A 170 9.53 13.00 5.79
C VAL A 170 10.74 12.25 6.32
N LYS A 171 11.58 12.91 7.12
CA LYS A 171 12.65 12.19 7.79
C LYS A 171 12.09 11.28 8.86
N ARG A 172 12.63 10.08 8.98
CA ARG A 172 12.21 9.11 10.01
C ARG A 172 12.31 9.67 11.43
N SER A 173 13.32 10.52 11.70
CA SER A 173 13.46 11.18 13.00
C SER A 173 12.39 12.22 13.33
N GLU A 174 11.60 12.63 12.34
CA GLU A 174 10.55 13.63 12.45
C GLU A 174 9.14 13.01 12.46
N PHE A 175 9.06 11.68 12.34
CA PHE A 175 7.79 10.95 12.26
C PHE A 175 7.81 9.71 13.16
N ASP A 176 6.92 9.69 14.13
CA ASP A 176 6.67 8.49 14.93
C ASP A 176 5.73 7.56 14.16
N TRP A 177 6.29 6.59 13.50
CA TRP A 177 5.57 5.64 12.65
C TRP A 177 4.77 4.58 13.41
N TYR A 178 4.96 4.48 14.74
CA TYR A 178 4.10 3.71 15.64
C TYR A 178 3.18 4.58 16.50
N GLY A 179 3.38 5.89 16.52
CA GLY A 179 2.97 6.85 17.54
C GLY A 179 1.52 6.84 17.99
N THR A 180 0.58 6.53 17.12
CA THR A 180 -0.82 6.38 17.48
C THR A 180 -1.29 4.93 17.45
N VAL A 181 -0.40 4.00 17.13
CA VAL A 181 -0.71 2.58 16.92
C VAL A 181 -0.33 1.75 18.12
N VAL A 182 0.68 2.16 18.84
CA VAL A 182 1.07 1.50 20.08
C VAL A 182 0.30 2.18 21.19
N ASP A 183 -0.74 1.53 21.67
CA ASP A 183 -1.22 1.77 23.02
C ASP A 183 -0.02 1.48 23.91
N ARG A 184 0.63 2.51 24.38
CA ARG A 184 1.51 2.41 25.53
C ARG A 184 0.60 2.18 26.74
N GLU A 185 -0.03 1.01 26.77
CA GLU A 185 -0.51 0.49 28.00
C GLU A 185 0.75 0.10 28.76
N ASP A 186 0.95 0.81 29.84
CA ASP A 186 1.75 0.46 31.01
C ASP A 186 3.27 0.61 30.89
N GLU A 187 3.70 1.76 31.27
CA GLU A 187 4.82 1.89 32.20
C GLU A 187 4.28 2.19 33.60
#